data_4b76bdcf1ac8f7cbe360d3c1e5126f67
#
_entry.id   4b76bdcf1ac8f7cbe360d3c1e5126f67
#
_cell.length_a   1.000
_cell.length_b   1.000
_cell.length_c   1.000
_cell.angle_alpha   90.00
_cell.angle_beta   90.00
_cell.angle_gamma   90.00
#
_symmetry.space_group_name_H-M   'P 1'
#
loop_
_entity.id
_entity.type
_entity.pdbx_description
1 polymer ?
#
loop_
_entity_poly.entity_id
_entity_poly.type
_entity_poly.pdbx_seq_one_letter_code
_entity_poly.pdbx_strand_id
1 'polypeptide(L)'
;MDDFVFGGIEADEQRLLATERAARSGVRHFYAIEPLDPLPGQPVRITVQTGPEIFVDRVTAYVTFDGSFPEGGQGKATRGLALPLQPVEVRWEPLLWDYVTLWQGEIPAQPAGTLVQYRIEAWRTASPPCSVWSSEINLDRTPETPTLYGYHVDALTAPDWAREAVIYHILVDRFAGGEHRWLAPEEMERFTGGSLRGVIERLDYIADLGVTAIWLSPVFVCESYHGYDPIDFFNVDPRFGTNADLLELFAQAHARGLRVLLDFVANHTGANFPPFQQALRNPASPYRRWFTFDPMYKHGYRTFFDVAGMPQLNTDEPAVRTFLCSAAQHWLAAGADGFRLDYAAGPSHVFWSHFRAACRQVKADCWLFGEVTRTGALLRTYTGRLDGCLDFAFCRAVRKLCASAAREMSPSRFANQLQASRAFFRRDFLRPAFIDNHDMNRFLWLAGDDKRRLRLALDLLFGLGEAPCLYYGTEVGLSQPRPKGPWREEARHPMVWGAAQDVSLLSHTKQRIRLRRAHPALVDGEVITHVLDDESGVWLVERRSADDRMLLAFNFSEQQRTVAPPSGWVESMRAPRLRTIHLEPLSSRWIVLE
;
A
#
# COMPACT_ATOMS: atom_id res chain seq x y z
N MET A 1 13.20 -17.57 -12.20
CA MET A 1 14.03 -16.59 -11.46
C MET A 1 13.13 -16.02 -10.39
N ASP A 2 13.46 -16.22 -9.11
CA ASP A 2 12.60 -15.79 -8.01
C ASP A 2 12.55 -14.26 -7.97
N ASP A 3 11.36 -13.71 -8.13
CA ASP A 3 11.13 -12.27 -8.09
C ASP A 3 11.11 -11.82 -6.63
N PHE A 4 12.18 -11.17 -6.20
CA PHE A 4 12.29 -10.67 -4.83
C PHE A 4 11.37 -9.46 -4.61
N VAL A 5 10.51 -9.58 -3.59
CA VAL A 5 9.69 -8.48 -3.06
C VAL A 5 9.98 -8.37 -1.56
N PHE A 6 10.48 -7.23 -1.11
CA PHE A 6 10.76 -6.99 0.31
C PHE A 6 9.47 -7.13 1.14
N GLY A 7 9.52 -7.90 2.24
CA GLY A 7 8.34 -8.20 3.06
C GLY A 7 7.37 -9.24 2.48
N GLY A 8 7.63 -9.81 1.31
CA GLY A 8 6.84 -10.90 0.73
C GLY A 8 7.10 -12.25 1.44
N ILE A 9 6.03 -13.00 1.72
CA ILE A 9 6.11 -14.32 2.42
C ILE A 9 6.00 -15.51 1.44
N GLU A 10 5.81 -15.27 0.16
CA GLU A 10 5.35 -16.29 -0.80
C GLU A 10 6.34 -17.44 -1.08
N ALA A 11 7.59 -17.34 -0.66
CA ALA A 11 8.63 -18.32 -1.01
C ALA A 11 8.62 -19.61 -0.17
N ASP A 12 7.86 -19.68 0.94
CA ASP A 12 7.86 -20.82 1.86
C ASP A 12 6.44 -21.23 2.23
N GLU A 13 5.92 -22.23 1.51
CA GLU A 13 4.57 -22.77 1.74
C GLU A 13 4.40 -23.33 3.16
N GLN A 14 5.41 -23.98 3.72
CA GLN A 14 5.32 -24.53 5.08
C GLN A 14 5.23 -23.43 6.12
N ARG A 15 6.00 -22.36 5.93
CA ARG A 15 5.95 -21.19 6.80
C ARG A 15 4.62 -20.46 6.67
N LEU A 16 4.08 -20.32 5.46
CA LEU A 16 2.77 -19.74 5.22
C LEU A 16 1.69 -20.55 5.92
N LEU A 17 1.66 -21.87 5.74
CA LEU A 17 0.69 -22.76 6.38
C LEU A 17 0.80 -22.72 7.91
N ALA A 18 2.01 -22.71 8.46
CA ALA A 18 2.22 -22.59 9.90
C ALA A 18 1.69 -21.25 10.45
N THR A 19 1.94 -20.16 9.73
CA THR A 19 1.44 -18.83 10.08
C THR A 19 -0.08 -18.76 10.02
N GLU A 20 -0.68 -19.28 8.95
CA GLU A 20 -2.13 -19.32 8.77
C GLU A 20 -2.82 -20.21 9.81
N ARG A 21 -2.21 -21.33 10.20
CA ARG A 21 -2.69 -22.19 11.27
C ARG A 21 -2.64 -21.49 12.62
N ALA A 22 -1.51 -20.88 12.96
CA ALA A 22 -1.35 -20.11 14.19
C ALA A 22 -2.32 -18.92 14.26
N ALA A 23 -2.58 -18.26 13.11
CA ALA A 23 -3.53 -17.16 13.03
C ALA A 23 -4.98 -17.55 13.35
N ARG A 24 -5.33 -18.85 13.30
CA ARG A 24 -6.68 -19.36 13.60
C ARG A 24 -6.82 -19.95 15.00
N SER A 25 -5.71 -20.14 15.70
CA SER A 25 -5.68 -20.61 17.09
C SER A 25 -5.96 -19.46 18.06
N GLY A 26 -6.42 -19.75 19.25
CA GLY A 26 -6.64 -18.77 20.30
C GLY A 26 -7.93 -17.99 20.16
N VAL A 27 -7.92 -16.75 20.66
CA VAL A 27 -9.03 -15.80 20.52
C VAL A 27 -8.67 -14.82 19.43
N ARG A 28 -9.43 -14.83 18.30
CA ARG A 28 -9.13 -14.04 17.11
C ARG A 28 -10.34 -13.21 16.69
N HIS A 29 -10.11 -11.96 16.38
CA HIS A 29 -11.12 -11.06 15.84
C HIS A 29 -10.96 -10.81 14.34
N PHE A 30 -9.75 -10.93 13.80
CA PHE A 30 -9.40 -10.68 12.38
C PHE A 30 -9.85 -9.30 11.89
N TYR A 31 -9.97 -8.32 12.79
CA TYR A 31 -10.59 -7.01 12.51
C TYR A 31 -11.99 -7.14 11.87
N ALA A 32 -12.71 -8.20 12.19
CA ALA A 32 -14.01 -8.54 11.59
C ALA A 32 -15.13 -7.68 12.17
N ILE A 33 -15.30 -6.50 11.60
CA ILE A 33 -16.41 -5.58 11.91
C ILE A 33 -17.30 -5.38 10.67
N GLU A 34 -18.57 -5.11 10.90
CA GLU A 34 -19.55 -4.83 9.85
C GLU A 34 -20.50 -3.70 10.29
N PRO A 35 -20.52 -2.57 9.53
CA PRO A 35 -19.71 -2.27 8.34
C PRO A 35 -18.23 -2.04 8.69
N LEU A 36 -17.32 -2.27 7.70
CA LEU A 36 -15.88 -2.04 7.88
C LEU A 36 -15.53 -0.56 8.10
N ASP A 37 -16.34 0.32 7.53
CA ASP A 37 -16.22 1.76 7.60
C ASP A 37 -17.59 2.33 8.01
N PRO A 38 -17.85 2.42 9.32
CA PRO A 38 -19.16 2.79 9.82
C PRO A 38 -19.44 4.28 9.65
N LEU A 39 -20.58 4.58 9.06
CA LEU A 39 -21.10 5.94 8.98
C LEU A 39 -21.73 6.37 10.32
N PRO A 40 -21.84 7.70 10.58
CA PRO A 40 -22.54 8.21 11.74
C PRO A 40 -23.95 7.64 11.88
N GLY A 41 -24.30 7.18 13.08
CA GLY A 41 -25.60 6.59 13.36
C GLY A 41 -25.75 5.12 12.96
N GLN A 42 -24.69 4.45 12.49
CA GLN A 42 -24.71 3.02 12.22
C GLN A 42 -24.12 2.22 13.39
N PRO A 43 -24.81 1.17 13.87
CA PRO A 43 -24.22 0.21 14.80
C PRO A 43 -23.18 -0.67 14.09
N VAL A 44 -22.24 -1.22 14.85
CA VAL A 44 -21.14 -2.04 14.33
C VAL A 44 -21.18 -3.42 14.95
N ARG A 45 -21.41 -4.44 14.11
CA ARG A 45 -21.29 -5.83 14.52
C ARG A 45 -19.83 -6.23 14.57
N ILE A 46 -19.39 -6.83 15.68
CA ILE A 46 -18.08 -7.43 15.83
C ILE A 46 -18.21 -8.95 15.87
N THR A 47 -17.28 -9.65 15.22
CA THR A 47 -17.22 -11.11 15.19
C THR A 47 -15.89 -11.58 15.76
N VAL A 48 -15.93 -12.57 16.66
CA VAL A 48 -14.76 -13.15 17.32
C VAL A 48 -14.79 -14.65 17.17
N GLN A 49 -13.65 -15.26 16.93
CA GLN A 49 -13.45 -16.71 16.92
C GLN A 49 -12.71 -17.16 18.15
N THR A 50 -13.16 -18.25 18.80
CA THR A 50 -12.40 -18.99 19.80
C THR A 50 -12.00 -20.34 19.26
N GLY A 51 -10.71 -20.68 19.39
CA GLY A 51 -10.15 -21.95 18.95
C GLY A 51 -10.42 -23.11 19.91
N PRO A 52 -10.15 -24.37 19.48
CA PRO A 52 -10.44 -25.58 20.25
C PRO A 52 -9.57 -25.75 21.50
N GLU A 53 -8.39 -25.11 21.52
CA GLU A 53 -7.43 -25.19 22.64
C GLU A 53 -7.86 -24.35 23.85
N ILE A 54 -8.90 -23.51 23.72
CA ILE A 54 -9.35 -22.60 24.75
C ILE A 54 -10.77 -22.97 25.19
N PHE A 55 -10.90 -23.49 26.41
CA PHE A 55 -12.21 -23.79 26.97
C PHE A 55 -12.78 -22.57 27.72
N VAL A 56 -13.64 -21.79 27.03
CA VAL A 56 -14.29 -20.58 27.54
C VAL A 56 -15.80 -20.67 27.32
N ASP A 57 -16.57 -19.98 28.17
CA ASP A 57 -18.03 -19.93 28.07
C ASP A 57 -18.58 -18.49 27.96
N ARG A 58 -17.69 -17.51 27.92
CA ARG A 58 -18.02 -16.09 27.77
C ARG A 58 -16.99 -15.38 26.89
N VAL A 59 -17.48 -14.44 26.08
CA VAL A 59 -16.66 -13.48 25.37
C VAL A 59 -17.22 -12.08 25.63
N THR A 60 -16.33 -11.12 25.95
CA THR A 60 -16.71 -9.75 26.28
C THR A 60 -15.78 -8.77 25.56
N ALA A 61 -16.35 -7.77 24.88
CA ALA A 61 -15.60 -6.62 24.40
C ALA A 61 -15.73 -5.47 25.40
N TYR A 62 -14.59 -4.86 25.76
CA TYR A 62 -14.54 -3.63 26.55
C TYR A 62 -14.34 -2.47 25.61
N VAL A 63 -15.28 -1.52 25.58
CA VAL A 63 -15.38 -0.50 24.52
C VAL A 63 -15.36 0.90 25.12
N THR A 64 -14.57 1.81 24.54
CA THR A 64 -14.59 3.25 24.82
C THR A 64 -14.96 4.04 23.57
N PHE A 65 -15.54 5.24 23.76
CA PHE A 65 -16.02 6.09 22.67
C PHE A 65 -15.33 7.44 22.59
N ASP A 66 -14.34 7.66 23.43
CA ASP A 66 -13.57 8.90 23.56
C ASP A 66 -12.10 8.74 23.13
N GLY A 67 -11.73 7.57 22.59
CA GLY A 67 -10.37 7.22 22.24
C GLY A 67 -9.48 6.88 23.44
N SER A 68 -10.03 6.77 24.66
CA SER A 68 -9.32 6.30 25.83
C SER A 68 -9.10 4.78 25.78
N PHE A 69 -8.07 4.31 26.49
CA PHE A 69 -7.78 2.87 26.55
C PHE A 69 -8.89 2.13 27.35
N PRO A 70 -9.54 1.12 26.77
CA PRO A 70 -10.60 0.37 27.42
C PRO A 70 -10.01 -0.58 28.49
N GLU A 71 -10.60 -0.58 29.68
CA GLU A 71 -10.17 -1.40 30.82
C GLU A 71 -11.32 -2.22 31.37
N GLY A 72 -11.02 -3.46 31.78
CA GLY A 72 -12.00 -4.36 32.36
C GLY A 72 -11.46 -5.78 32.49
N GLY A 73 -12.29 -6.70 32.96
CA GLY A 73 -11.99 -8.12 33.05
C GLY A 73 -13.20 -8.91 33.53
N GLN A 74 -13.31 -10.16 33.09
CA GLN A 74 -14.37 -11.10 33.46
C GLN A 74 -15.79 -10.49 33.36
N GLY A 75 -16.05 -9.80 32.23
CA GLY A 75 -17.34 -9.20 31.91
C GLY A 75 -17.67 -7.88 32.63
N LYS A 76 -16.72 -7.30 33.41
CA LYS A 76 -16.91 -6.01 34.09
C LYS A 76 -15.96 -4.97 33.55
N ALA A 77 -16.48 -3.85 33.03
CA ALA A 77 -15.67 -2.72 32.63
C ALA A 77 -15.31 -1.86 33.85
N THR A 78 -14.03 -1.46 33.94
CA THR A 78 -13.56 -0.41 34.85
C THR A 78 -13.44 0.92 34.14
N ARG A 79 -13.28 0.90 32.80
CA ARG A 79 -13.38 2.06 31.91
C ARG A 79 -14.09 1.66 30.62
N GLY A 80 -15.13 2.42 30.26
CA GLY A 80 -15.94 2.19 29.07
C GLY A 80 -17.14 1.27 29.33
N LEU A 81 -17.58 0.58 28.29
CA LEU A 81 -18.72 -0.33 28.29
C LEU A 81 -18.23 -1.79 28.20
N ALA A 82 -18.79 -2.67 29.01
CA ALA A 82 -18.63 -4.12 28.82
C ALA A 82 -19.76 -4.63 27.91
N LEU A 83 -19.42 -5.13 26.74
CA LEU A 83 -20.33 -5.66 25.74
C LEU A 83 -20.18 -7.19 25.67
N PRO A 84 -21.16 -7.97 26.20
CA PRO A 84 -21.13 -9.42 26.08
C PRO A 84 -21.44 -9.85 24.64
N LEU A 85 -20.64 -10.80 24.12
CA LEU A 85 -20.88 -11.42 22.83
C LEU A 85 -21.63 -12.74 23.02
N GLN A 86 -22.45 -13.11 22.03
CA GLN A 86 -23.20 -14.37 22.03
C GLN A 86 -22.61 -15.35 21.03
N PRO A 87 -22.55 -16.66 21.33
CA PRO A 87 -22.15 -17.66 20.36
C PRO A 87 -23.24 -17.75 19.27
N VAL A 88 -22.81 -17.71 18.00
CA VAL A 88 -23.72 -17.70 16.85
C VAL A 88 -23.53 -18.89 15.94
N GLU A 89 -22.32 -19.48 15.91
CA GLU A 89 -22.00 -20.58 15.00
C GLU A 89 -20.87 -21.43 15.57
N VAL A 90 -20.95 -22.73 15.36
CA VAL A 90 -19.82 -23.66 15.52
C VAL A 90 -19.50 -24.20 14.13
N ARG A 91 -18.27 -24.06 13.68
CA ARG A 91 -17.86 -24.53 12.35
C ARG A 91 -16.55 -25.34 12.41
N TRP A 92 -16.39 -26.23 11.44
CA TRP A 92 -15.15 -26.94 11.20
C TRP A 92 -14.08 -26.00 10.62
N GLU A 93 -12.89 -25.96 11.23
CA GLU A 93 -11.74 -25.21 10.73
C GLU A 93 -10.68 -26.17 10.15
N PRO A 94 -10.56 -26.28 8.83
CA PRO A 94 -9.71 -27.29 8.19
C PRO A 94 -8.22 -27.17 8.56
N LEU A 95 -7.70 -25.96 8.81
CA LEU A 95 -6.29 -25.78 9.15
C LEU A 95 -5.97 -26.19 10.58
N LEU A 96 -6.93 -26.11 11.48
CA LEU A 96 -6.79 -26.62 12.87
C LEU A 96 -7.15 -28.09 12.97
N TRP A 97 -7.89 -28.63 11.99
CA TRP A 97 -8.47 -29.97 12.02
C TRP A 97 -9.38 -30.17 13.25
N ASP A 98 -10.17 -29.14 13.57
CA ASP A 98 -11.02 -29.09 14.77
C ASP A 98 -12.16 -28.07 14.59
N TYR A 99 -12.99 -27.90 15.63
CA TYR A 99 -14.10 -26.96 15.63
C TYR A 99 -13.69 -25.63 16.28
N VAL A 100 -14.22 -24.56 15.73
CA VAL A 100 -14.13 -23.18 16.29
C VAL A 100 -15.52 -22.65 16.56
N THR A 101 -15.64 -21.80 17.59
CA THR A 101 -16.91 -21.11 17.88
C THR A 101 -16.80 -19.65 17.48
N LEU A 102 -17.81 -19.16 16.75
CA LEU A 102 -17.96 -17.74 16.41
C LEU A 102 -18.90 -17.07 17.40
N TRP A 103 -18.47 -15.89 17.86
CA TRP A 103 -19.19 -15.03 18.79
C TRP A 103 -19.46 -13.70 18.14
N GLN A 104 -20.65 -13.11 18.36
CA GLN A 104 -21.03 -11.81 17.84
C GLN A 104 -21.61 -10.92 18.92
N GLY A 105 -21.35 -9.61 18.78
CA GLY A 105 -21.94 -8.53 19.55
C GLY A 105 -22.07 -7.28 18.71
N GLU A 106 -22.83 -6.31 19.19
CA GLU A 106 -23.07 -5.07 18.46
C GLU A 106 -22.66 -3.86 19.31
N ILE A 107 -21.67 -3.11 18.82
CA ILE A 107 -21.28 -1.81 19.37
C ILE A 107 -22.34 -0.80 18.96
N PRO A 108 -22.93 -0.06 19.93
CA PRO A 108 -23.97 0.91 19.62
C PRO A 108 -23.53 2.00 18.64
N ALA A 109 -24.46 2.46 17.82
CA ALA A 109 -24.25 3.57 16.88
C ALA A 109 -23.66 4.79 17.56
N GLN A 110 -22.71 5.45 16.90
CA GLN A 110 -21.99 6.61 17.42
C GLN A 110 -22.14 7.81 16.47
N PRO A 111 -22.02 9.05 16.97
CA PRO A 111 -21.99 10.26 16.14
C PRO A 111 -20.66 10.39 15.38
N ALA A 112 -20.64 11.26 14.36
CA ALA A 112 -19.42 11.62 13.65
C ALA A 112 -18.35 12.16 14.59
N GLY A 113 -17.09 11.85 14.31
CA GLY A 113 -15.94 12.26 15.11
C GLY A 113 -15.61 11.33 16.28
N THR A 114 -16.41 10.28 16.53
CA THR A 114 -16.15 9.32 17.60
C THR A 114 -14.99 8.40 17.23
N LEU A 115 -14.00 8.32 18.11
CA LEU A 115 -12.95 7.30 18.07
C LEU A 115 -13.34 6.14 18.99
N VAL A 116 -13.75 5.04 18.39
CA VAL A 116 -14.09 3.82 19.10
C VAL A 116 -12.85 2.98 19.29
N GLN A 117 -12.55 2.58 20.54
CA GLN A 117 -11.50 1.62 20.85
C GLN A 117 -12.08 0.48 21.65
N TYR A 118 -11.56 -0.74 21.44
CA TYR A 118 -12.01 -1.90 22.20
C TYR A 118 -10.95 -2.99 22.28
N ARG A 119 -11.08 -3.81 23.35
CA ARG A 119 -10.31 -5.04 23.56
C ARG A 119 -11.29 -6.18 23.83
N ILE A 120 -10.90 -7.39 23.49
CA ILE A 120 -11.79 -8.56 23.59
C ILE A 120 -11.16 -9.60 24.49
N GLU A 121 -11.92 -10.07 25.47
CA GLU A 121 -11.56 -11.14 26.40
C GLU A 121 -12.50 -12.32 26.23
N ALA A 122 -11.95 -13.52 26.09
CA ALA A 122 -12.67 -14.78 26.26
C ALA A 122 -12.33 -15.36 27.64
N TRP A 123 -13.34 -15.73 28.43
CA TRP A 123 -13.13 -16.15 29.78
C TRP A 123 -14.11 -17.25 30.22
N ARG A 124 -13.82 -17.89 31.33
CA ARG A 124 -14.59 -19.00 31.90
C ARG A 124 -15.14 -18.65 33.24
N THR A 125 -16.45 -18.91 33.45
CA THR A 125 -17.13 -18.67 34.71
C THR A 125 -16.84 -19.77 35.75
N ALA A 126 -16.59 -21.02 35.29
CA ALA A 126 -16.32 -22.16 36.14
C ALA A 126 -14.83 -22.27 36.55
N SER A 127 -14.55 -22.97 37.66
CA SER A 127 -13.20 -23.27 38.13
C SER A 127 -12.56 -24.41 37.31
N PRO A 128 -11.24 -24.36 36.99
CA PRO A 128 -10.35 -23.25 37.23
C PRO A 128 -10.66 -22.05 36.30
N PRO A 129 -10.49 -20.81 36.81
CA PRO A 129 -10.72 -19.62 35.98
C PRO A 129 -9.73 -19.58 34.82
N CYS A 130 -10.20 -19.19 33.66
CA CYS A 130 -9.40 -18.95 32.48
C CYS A 130 -9.77 -17.57 31.93
N SER A 131 -8.79 -16.79 31.48
CA SER A 131 -8.98 -15.52 30.79
C SER A 131 -7.92 -15.38 29.70
N VAL A 132 -8.35 -15.22 28.47
CA VAL A 132 -7.50 -15.09 27.29
C VAL A 132 -7.96 -13.88 26.49
N TRP A 133 -7.04 -12.98 26.21
CA TRP A 133 -7.30 -11.81 25.41
C TRP A 133 -7.12 -12.10 23.92
N SER A 134 -7.97 -11.49 23.11
CA SER A 134 -7.81 -11.54 21.67
C SER A 134 -6.51 -10.87 21.25
N SER A 135 -5.77 -11.56 20.40
CA SER A 135 -4.56 -11.06 19.76
C SER A 135 -4.58 -11.35 18.27
N GLU A 136 -4.00 -10.47 17.48
CA GLU A 136 -3.77 -10.73 16.04
C GLU A 136 -2.31 -11.09 15.83
N ILE A 137 -2.07 -12.03 14.92
CA ILE A 137 -0.70 -12.40 14.57
C ILE A 137 -0.08 -11.27 13.78
N ASN A 138 0.94 -10.66 14.37
CA ASN A 138 1.81 -9.75 13.68
C ASN A 138 2.92 -10.53 12.95
N LEU A 139 3.30 -10.05 11.77
CA LEU A 139 4.38 -10.61 10.95
C LEU A 139 5.74 -10.61 11.64
N ASP A 140 5.94 -9.69 12.57
CA ASP A 140 7.22 -9.45 13.24
C ASP A 140 7.52 -10.44 14.38
N ARG A 141 6.76 -11.55 14.50
CA ARG A 141 6.96 -12.60 15.52
C ARG A 141 7.04 -12.09 16.97
N THR A 142 6.26 -11.05 17.29
CA THR A 142 6.15 -10.61 18.68
C THR A 142 5.39 -11.63 19.52
N PRO A 143 5.65 -11.71 20.84
CA PRO A 143 4.76 -12.42 21.75
C PRO A 143 3.33 -11.95 21.52
N GLU A 144 2.39 -12.84 21.66
CA GLU A 144 0.98 -12.49 21.55
C GLU A 144 0.61 -11.50 22.66
N THR A 145 0.66 -10.22 22.33
CA THR A 145 0.13 -9.17 23.19
C THR A 145 -1.33 -8.92 22.84
N PRO A 146 -2.20 -8.65 23.82
CA PRO A 146 -3.59 -8.32 23.56
C PRO A 146 -3.70 -7.16 22.58
N THR A 147 -4.43 -7.38 21.47
CA THR A 147 -4.61 -6.35 20.43
C THR A 147 -5.61 -5.30 20.89
N LEU A 148 -5.25 -4.03 20.74
CA LEU A 148 -6.18 -2.90 20.81
C LEU A 148 -6.81 -2.72 19.42
N TYR A 149 -8.13 -2.86 19.33
CA TYR A 149 -8.91 -2.63 18.12
C TYR A 149 -9.54 -1.25 18.14
N GLY A 150 -9.86 -0.72 16.97
CA GLY A 150 -10.60 0.53 16.89
C GLY A 150 -10.90 0.98 15.47
N TYR A 151 -11.75 2.00 15.39
CA TYR A 151 -12.15 2.67 14.17
C TYR A 151 -12.63 4.08 14.48
N HIS A 152 -12.61 4.93 13.47
CA HIS A 152 -13.19 6.27 13.53
C HIS A 152 -14.55 6.27 12.84
N VAL A 153 -15.53 6.97 13.43
CA VAL A 153 -16.85 7.14 12.82
C VAL A 153 -16.87 8.44 12.05
N ASP A 154 -16.89 8.34 10.74
CA ASP A 154 -16.94 9.51 9.85
C ASP A 154 -17.68 9.21 8.54
N ALA A 155 -17.74 10.17 7.65
CA ALA A 155 -18.26 10.03 6.29
C ALA A 155 -17.19 10.43 5.25
N LEU A 156 -15.92 10.38 5.64
CA LEU A 156 -14.80 10.76 4.78
C LEU A 156 -14.48 9.64 3.78
N THR A 157 -14.29 10.01 2.53
CA THR A 157 -13.85 9.14 1.45
C THR A 157 -12.47 9.56 0.96
N ALA A 158 -11.82 8.74 0.16
CA ALA A 158 -10.63 9.15 -0.58
C ALA A 158 -10.95 10.41 -1.41
N PRO A 159 -10.03 11.39 -1.51
CA PRO A 159 -10.29 12.60 -2.26
C PRO A 159 -10.42 12.30 -3.77
N ASP A 160 -11.31 13.04 -4.46
CA ASP A 160 -11.60 12.79 -5.88
C ASP A 160 -10.36 12.84 -6.76
N TRP A 161 -9.46 13.81 -6.51
CA TRP A 161 -8.22 13.93 -7.27
C TRP A 161 -7.32 12.69 -7.18
N ALA A 162 -7.37 11.94 -6.09
CA ALA A 162 -6.56 10.73 -5.89
C ALA A 162 -7.01 9.59 -6.83
N ARG A 163 -8.29 9.52 -7.18
CA ARG A 163 -8.82 8.55 -8.14
C ARG A 163 -8.29 8.79 -9.55
N GLU A 164 -8.12 10.05 -9.93
CA GLU A 164 -7.61 10.47 -11.22
C GLU A 164 -6.08 10.52 -11.27
N ALA A 165 -5.43 10.33 -10.12
CA ALA A 165 -3.99 10.49 -10.01
C ALA A 165 -3.23 9.53 -10.93
N VAL A 166 -2.17 10.08 -11.52
CA VAL A 166 -1.04 9.35 -12.11
C VAL A 166 0.18 9.78 -11.32
N ILE A 167 0.73 8.85 -10.56
CA ILE A 167 1.79 9.13 -9.58
C ILE A 167 3.15 8.90 -10.25
N TYR A 168 4.10 9.79 -9.99
CA TYR A 168 5.52 9.59 -10.31
C TYR A 168 6.31 9.43 -9.00
N HIS A 169 6.82 8.22 -8.76
CA HIS A 169 7.55 7.88 -7.56
C HIS A 169 9.04 8.17 -7.75
N ILE A 170 9.60 9.01 -6.90
CA ILE A 170 10.98 9.51 -6.95
C ILE A 170 11.75 9.07 -5.70
N LEU A 171 12.85 8.36 -5.89
CA LEU A 171 13.88 8.19 -4.86
C LEU A 171 14.83 9.38 -4.96
N VAL A 172 14.71 10.32 -4.01
CA VAL A 172 15.30 11.67 -4.12
C VAL A 172 16.80 11.63 -4.34
N ASP A 173 17.54 10.83 -3.55
CA ASP A 173 18.99 10.70 -3.70
C ASP A 173 19.43 10.24 -5.10
N ARG A 174 18.58 9.52 -5.82
CA ARG A 174 18.91 8.87 -7.10
C ARG A 174 18.35 9.60 -8.32
N PHE A 175 17.56 10.65 -8.13
CA PHE A 175 16.82 11.25 -9.23
C PHE A 175 17.59 12.34 -9.96
N ALA A 176 17.90 13.46 -9.30
CA ALA A 176 18.55 14.60 -9.95
C ALA A 176 19.39 15.43 -8.96
N GLY A 177 20.42 16.12 -9.49
CA GLY A 177 21.34 16.94 -8.70
C GLY A 177 22.61 16.23 -8.23
N GLY A 178 22.70 14.91 -8.44
CA GLY A 178 23.82 14.08 -8.02
C GLY A 178 24.50 13.35 -9.18
N GLU A 179 25.16 12.24 -8.87
CA GLU A 179 25.82 11.39 -9.87
C GLU A 179 24.80 10.66 -10.75
N HIS A 180 25.07 10.59 -12.04
CA HIS A 180 24.20 9.95 -13.05
C HIS A 180 24.94 8.81 -13.77
N ARG A 181 25.52 7.89 -13.01
CA ARG A 181 26.20 6.70 -13.52
C ARG A 181 25.75 5.45 -12.78
N TRP A 182 26.01 4.30 -13.36
CA TRP A 182 25.85 3.04 -12.67
C TRP A 182 26.80 2.97 -11.46
N LEU A 183 26.26 2.52 -10.33
CA LEU A 183 27.03 2.35 -9.10
C LEU A 183 27.61 0.96 -9.01
N ALA A 184 28.82 0.85 -8.50
CA ALA A 184 29.38 -0.44 -8.10
C ALA A 184 28.64 -0.98 -6.87
N PRO A 185 28.67 -2.31 -6.60
CA PRO A 185 27.95 -2.91 -5.48
C PRO A 185 28.23 -2.27 -4.13
N GLU A 186 29.49 -1.90 -3.89
CA GLU A 186 29.97 -1.26 -2.66
C GLU A 186 29.55 0.21 -2.53
N GLU A 187 29.06 0.81 -3.61
CA GLU A 187 28.62 2.19 -3.64
C GLU A 187 27.09 2.33 -3.45
N MET A 188 26.33 1.22 -3.50
CA MET A 188 24.88 1.26 -3.54
C MET A 188 24.25 1.85 -2.27
N GLU A 189 24.91 1.75 -1.13
CA GLU A 189 24.42 2.26 0.16
C GLU A 189 24.87 3.69 0.46
N ARG A 190 25.67 4.32 -0.40
CA ARG A 190 26.13 5.70 -0.22
C ARG A 190 25.16 6.71 -0.82
N PHE A 191 25.20 7.94 -0.32
CA PHE A 191 24.54 9.08 -0.96
C PHE A 191 25.20 9.39 -2.31
N THR A 192 24.37 9.68 -3.32
CA THR A 192 24.83 10.08 -4.67
C THR A 192 24.62 11.56 -4.95
N GLY A 193 23.97 12.28 -4.04
CA GLY A 193 23.82 13.74 -4.12
C GLY A 193 22.54 14.21 -4.82
N GLY A 194 21.61 13.32 -5.10
CA GLY A 194 20.26 13.74 -5.51
C GLY A 194 19.60 14.57 -4.41
N SER A 195 18.83 15.58 -4.78
CA SER A 195 18.33 16.58 -3.85
C SER A 195 16.97 17.13 -4.23
N LEU A 196 16.30 17.82 -3.28
CA LEU A 196 15.05 18.54 -3.54
C LEU A 196 15.24 19.62 -4.61
N ARG A 197 16.40 20.31 -4.60
CA ARG A 197 16.73 21.28 -5.65
C ARG A 197 16.79 20.61 -7.02
N GLY A 198 17.41 19.43 -7.12
CA GLY A 198 17.41 18.64 -8.34
C GLY A 198 16.01 18.24 -8.80
N VAL A 199 15.10 17.89 -7.89
CA VAL A 199 13.71 17.62 -8.23
C VAL A 199 13.02 18.88 -8.75
N ILE A 200 13.20 20.04 -8.10
CA ILE A 200 12.64 21.33 -8.54
C ILE A 200 13.07 21.65 -9.98
N GLU A 201 14.36 21.49 -10.30
CA GLU A 201 14.91 21.74 -11.65
C GLU A 201 14.33 20.80 -12.71
N ARG A 202 13.74 19.67 -12.31
CA ARG A 202 13.12 18.67 -13.20
C ARG A 202 11.59 18.68 -13.19
N LEU A 203 10.95 19.65 -12.52
CA LEU A 203 9.49 19.72 -12.47
C LEU A 203 8.85 19.90 -13.86
N ASP A 204 9.53 20.59 -14.79
CA ASP A 204 9.03 20.73 -16.17
C ASP A 204 9.07 19.39 -16.92
N TYR A 205 10.11 18.55 -16.72
CA TYR A 205 10.16 17.19 -17.23
C TYR A 205 9.02 16.33 -16.64
N ILE A 206 8.80 16.41 -15.34
CA ILE A 206 7.75 15.66 -14.64
C ILE A 206 6.35 16.09 -15.13
N ALA A 207 6.12 17.38 -15.28
CA ALA A 207 4.86 17.91 -15.80
C ALA A 207 4.62 17.50 -17.28
N ASP A 208 5.68 17.55 -18.10
CA ASP A 208 5.63 17.13 -19.52
C ASP A 208 5.41 15.61 -19.69
N LEU A 209 5.82 14.81 -18.69
CA LEU A 209 5.48 13.38 -18.64
C LEU A 209 3.96 13.18 -18.56
N GLY A 210 3.24 14.15 -18.01
CA GLY A 210 1.79 14.17 -17.90
C GLY A 210 1.24 13.60 -16.59
N VAL A 211 2.08 13.25 -15.62
CA VAL A 211 1.67 12.82 -14.28
C VAL A 211 0.98 13.95 -13.53
N THR A 212 0.22 13.61 -12.48
CA THR A 212 -0.56 14.58 -11.70
C THR A 212 -0.16 14.63 -10.23
N ALA A 213 0.64 13.66 -9.79
CA ALA A 213 1.16 13.61 -8.44
C ALA A 213 2.61 13.11 -8.43
N ILE A 214 3.41 13.63 -7.50
CA ILE A 214 4.75 13.17 -7.19
C ILE A 214 4.70 12.45 -5.84
N TRP A 215 5.29 11.28 -5.73
CA TRP A 215 5.59 10.63 -4.46
C TRP A 215 7.10 10.70 -4.26
N LEU A 216 7.54 11.46 -3.24
CA LEU A 216 8.94 11.54 -2.83
C LEU A 216 9.23 10.45 -1.80
N SER A 217 10.36 9.71 -1.96
CA SER A 217 10.93 8.91 -0.88
C SER A 217 11.17 9.77 0.36
N PRO A 218 11.35 9.18 1.57
CA PRO A 218 11.53 9.98 2.79
C PRO A 218 12.66 11.00 2.65
N VAL A 219 12.40 12.25 3.05
CA VAL A 219 13.34 13.37 2.97
C VAL A 219 13.70 13.96 4.32
N PHE A 220 13.17 13.39 5.39
CA PHE A 220 13.44 13.85 6.76
C PHE A 220 14.84 13.46 7.20
N VAL A 221 15.36 14.14 8.25
CA VAL A 221 16.70 13.83 8.78
C VAL A 221 16.78 12.34 9.12
N CYS A 222 17.75 11.65 8.53
CA CYS A 222 17.87 10.19 8.56
C CYS A 222 19.33 9.75 8.65
N GLU A 223 19.57 8.45 8.73
CA GLU A 223 20.93 7.91 8.79
C GLU A 223 21.42 7.41 7.42
N SER A 224 20.49 6.94 6.57
CA SER A 224 20.80 6.34 5.27
C SER A 224 20.33 7.19 4.08
N TYR A 225 20.88 6.90 2.90
CA TYR A 225 20.53 7.58 1.65
C TYR A 225 19.06 7.39 1.23
N HIS A 226 18.42 6.32 1.69
CA HIS A 226 17.04 6.01 1.34
C HIS A 226 16.01 6.71 2.24
N GLY A 227 16.41 7.20 3.42
CA GLY A 227 15.55 7.98 4.31
C GLY A 227 14.59 7.17 5.18
N TYR A 228 14.53 5.84 5.07
CA TYR A 228 13.61 5.00 5.84
C TYR A 228 14.05 4.74 7.29
N ASP A 229 15.01 5.48 7.79
CA ASP A 229 15.50 5.45 9.17
C ASP A 229 15.53 6.86 9.78
N PRO A 230 14.35 7.54 9.85
CA PRO A 230 14.30 8.94 10.29
C PRO A 230 14.69 9.10 11.74
N ILE A 231 15.42 10.19 12.03
CA ILE A 231 15.79 10.62 13.38
C ILE A 231 15.23 12.00 13.77
N ASP A 232 14.65 12.72 12.80
CA ASP A 232 13.86 13.93 13.01
C ASP A 232 12.75 14.00 11.96
N PHE A 233 11.50 14.15 12.38
CA PHE A 233 10.33 14.17 11.52
C PHE A 233 9.88 15.58 11.10
N PHE A 234 10.53 16.63 11.61
CA PHE A 234 10.14 18.03 11.41
C PHE A 234 11.13 18.82 10.54
N ASN A 235 12.27 18.21 10.22
CA ASN A 235 13.29 18.84 9.41
C ASN A 235 13.69 17.95 8.23
N VAL A 236 13.93 18.60 7.09
CA VAL A 236 14.53 17.98 5.92
C VAL A 236 16.00 17.68 6.21
N ASP A 237 16.46 16.52 5.77
CA ASP A 237 17.87 16.16 5.86
C ASP A 237 18.74 17.11 5.03
N PRO A 238 19.79 17.71 5.63
CA PRO A 238 20.67 18.67 4.94
C PRO A 238 21.30 18.12 3.65
N ARG A 239 21.41 16.81 3.51
CA ARG A 239 21.91 16.15 2.28
C ARG A 239 20.91 16.20 1.14
N PHE A 240 19.61 16.25 1.43
CA PHE A 240 18.55 16.43 0.44
C PHE A 240 18.21 17.90 0.19
N GLY A 241 18.49 18.79 1.15
CA GLY A 241 18.17 20.21 1.07
C GLY A 241 17.74 20.79 2.40
N THR A 242 16.86 21.78 2.36
CA THR A 242 16.34 22.50 3.53
C THR A 242 14.81 22.44 3.57
N ASN A 243 14.21 22.79 4.72
CA ASN A 243 12.76 22.97 4.80
C ASN A 243 12.26 24.01 3.77
N ALA A 244 13.03 25.06 3.51
CA ALA A 244 12.68 26.07 2.50
C ALA A 244 12.66 25.48 1.08
N ASP A 245 13.59 24.58 0.75
CA ASP A 245 13.58 23.89 -0.55
C ASP A 245 12.34 23.00 -0.71
N LEU A 246 11.90 22.33 0.36
CA LEU A 246 10.69 21.51 0.32
C LEU A 246 9.41 22.37 0.15
N LEU A 247 9.33 23.51 0.84
CA LEU A 247 8.24 24.48 0.65
C LEU A 247 8.22 25.04 -0.77
N GLU A 248 9.39 25.37 -1.32
CA GLU A 248 9.51 25.81 -2.71
C GLU A 248 9.08 24.73 -3.69
N LEU A 249 9.45 23.47 -3.43
CA LEU A 249 9.01 22.33 -4.25
C LEU A 249 7.49 22.20 -4.27
N PHE A 250 6.83 22.30 -3.10
CA PHE A 250 5.36 22.29 -3.04
C PHE A 250 4.77 23.42 -3.88
N ALA A 251 5.25 24.64 -3.70
CA ALA A 251 4.73 25.80 -4.43
C ALA A 251 4.91 25.66 -5.94
N GLN A 252 6.10 25.23 -6.38
CA GLN A 252 6.40 25.08 -7.80
C GLN A 252 5.70 23.88 -8.46
N ALA A 253 5.52 22.77 -7.73
CA ALA A 253 4.75 21.62 -8.18
C ALA A 253 3.27 22.00 -8.35
N HIS A 254 2.67 22.66 -7.33
CA HIS A 254 1.29 23.14 -7.39
C HIS A 254 1.05 24.12 -8.54
N ALA A 255 2.00 25.03 -8.81
CA ALA A 255 1.92 25.95 -9.95
C ALA A 255 1.87 25.23 -11.32
N ARG A 256 2.31 23.96 -11.37
CA ARG A 256 2.26 23.09 -12.55
C ARG A 256 1.10 22.09 -12.52
N GLY A 257 0.20 22.19 -11.51
CA GLY A 257 -0.92 21.27 -11.32
C GLY A 257 -0.50 19.89 -10.79
N LEU A 258 0.69 19.78 -10.17
CA LEU A 258 1.20 18.55 -9.56
C LEU A 258 0.91 18.55 -8.06
N ARG A 259 0.36 17.46 -7.55
CA ARG A 259 0.26 17.19 -6.10
C ARG A 259 1.57 16.59 -5.59
N VAL A 260 1.89 16.78 -4.32
CA VAL A 260 3.11 16.21 -3.71
C VAL A 260 2.75 15.37 -2.50
N LEU A 261 3.09 14.09 -2.58
CA LEU A 261 2.95 13.10 -1.52
C LEU A 261 4.32 12.82 -0.92
N LEU A 262 4.42 12.90 0.40
CA LEU A 262 5.64 12.53 1.12
C LEU A 262 5.55 11.07 1.55
N ASP A 263 6.70 10.41 1.63
CA ASP A 263 6.80 9.11 2.29
C ASP A 263 6.92 9.32 3.79
N PHE A 264 6.09 8.63 4.58
CA PHE A 264 6.03 8.80 6.03
C PHE A 264 6.27 7.47 6.74
N VAL A 265 7.36 7.41 7.50
CA VAL A 265 7.79 6.22 8.24
C VAL A 265 7.24 6.27 9.65
N ALA A 266 6.08 5.65 9.90
CA ALA A 266 5.46 5.64 11.23
C ALA A 266 5.85 4.43 12.09
N ASN A 267 6.36 3.36 11.47
CA ASN A 267 6.61 2.10 12.14
C ASN A 267 7.89 2.10 13.00
N HIS A 268 8.95 2.75 12.55
CA HIS A 268 10.28 2.69 13.17
C HIS A 268 11.04 4.00 12.97
N THR A 269 12.19 4.11 13.62
CA THR A 269 13.11 5.26 13.51
C THR A 269 14.52 4.78 13.29
N GLY A 270 15.44 5.66 12.95
CA GLY A 270 16.87 5.39 13.04
C GLY A 270 17.32 5.21 14.49
N ALA A 271 18.40 4.45 14.69
CA ALA A 271 18.92 4.18 16.03
C ALA A 271 19.38 5.46 16.77
N ASN A 272 19.80 6.50 16.06
CA ASN A 272 20.21 7.77 16.68
C ASN A 272 19.02 8.72 16.95
N PHE A 273 17.78 8.29 16.79
CA PHE A 273 16.61 9.06 17.20
C PHE A 273 16.71 9.44 18.68
N PRO A 274 16.70 10.76 19.05
CA PRO A 274 16.99 11.19 20.42
C PRO A 274 16.11 10.55 21.50
N PRO A 275 14.78 10.38 21.33
CA PRO A 275 13.94 9.66 22.28
C PRO A 275 14.38 8.20 22.46
N PHE A 276 14.77 7.49 21.38
CA PHE A 276 15.26 6.12 21.48
C PHE A 276 16.56 6.04 22.29
N GLN A 277 17.52 6.91 22.00
CA GLN A 277 18.79 6.95 22.72
C GLN A 277 18.61 7.21 24.22
N GLN A 278 17.65 8.08 24.59
CA GLN A 278 17.31 8.32 26.00
C GLN A 278 16.64 7.09 26.64
N ALA A 279 15.71 6.46 25.93
CA ALA A 279 15.02 5.24 26.39
C ALA A 279 15.98 4.06 26.56
N LEU A 280 16.97 3.92 25.68
CA LEU A 280 17.95 2.85 25.71
C LEU A 280 18.89 2.99 26.93
N ARG A 281 19.35 4.22 27.22
CA ARG A 281 20.31 4.51 28.29
C ARG A 281 19.66 4.56 29.67
N ASN A 282 18.39 4.94 29.75
CA ASN A 282 17.70 5.15 31.03
C ASN A 282 16.32 4.46 31.05
N PRO A 283 16.16 3.35 31.77
CA PRO A 283 14.86 2.68 31.94
C PRO A 283 13.76 3.55 32.55
N ALA A 284 14.11 4.62 33.26
CA ALA A 284 13.16 5.57 33.83
C ALA A 284 12.84 6.76 32.89
N SER A 285 13.36 6.75 31.65
CA SER A 285 13.08 7.79 30.67
C SER A 285 11.58 7.87 30.36
N PRO A 286 11.01 9.08 30.17
CA PRO A 286 9.62 9.23 29.69
C PRO A 286 9.40 8.59 28.32
N TYR A 287 10.46 8.41 27.54
CA TYR A 287 10.41 7.75 26.23
C TYR A 287 10.49 6.22 26.30
N ARG A 288 10.61 5.62 27.50
CA ARG A 288 10.74 4.17 27.63
C ARG A 288 9.55 3.42 27.01
N ARG A 289 8.35 3.96 27.13
CA ARG A 289 7.11 3.39 26.56
C ARG A 289 6.96 3.59 25.05
N TRP A 290 7.81 4.46 24.46
CA TRP A 290 7.78 4.68 23.01
C TRP A 290 8.30 3.48 22.22
N PHE A 291 9.00 2.57 22.90
CA PHE A 291 9.61 1.38 22.33
C PHE A 291 9.30 0.16 23.19
N THR A 292 9.38 -1.04 22.62
CA THR A 292 9.20 -2.28 23.37
C THR A 292 10.57 -2.88 23.67
N PHE A 293 10.91 -2.94 24.95
CA PHE A 293 12.15 -3.53 25.43
C PHE A 293 11.84 -4.87 26.12
N ASP A 294 12.42 -5.96 25.60
CA ASP A 294 12.30 -7.29 26.17
C ASP A 294 13.53 -8.12 25.78
N PRO A 295 14.10 -8.93 26.72
CA PRO A 295 15.24 -9.82 26.44
C PRO A 295 14.99 -10.85 25.35
N MET A 296 13.74 -11.16 25.01
CA MET A 296 13.40 -12.07 23.92
C MET A 296 13.74 -11.53 22.54
N TYR A 297 13.81 -10.20 22.38
CA TYR A 297 14.24 -9.60 21.12
C TYR A 297 15.75 -9.71 20.99
N LYS A 298 16.21 -10.03 19.78
CA LYS A 298 17.63 -10.23 19.44
C LYS A 298 18.55 -9.10 19.94
N HIS A 299 18.05 -7.86 19.94
CA HIS A 299 18.80 -6.68 20.35
C HIS A 299 18.37 -6.11 21.70
N GLY A 300 17.51 -6.85 22.47
CA GLY A 300 16.95 -6.38 23.72
C GLY A 300 15.79 -5.38 23.55
N TYR A 301 15.43 -5.05 22.33
CA TYR A 301 14.30 -4.20 21.95
C TYR A 301 13.73 -4.63 20.59
N ARG A 302 12.48 -4.32 20.36
CA ARG A 302 11.79 -4.62 19.11
C ARG A 302 12.35 -3.76 17.99
N THR A 303 12.64 -4.40 16.84
CA THR A 303 13.19 -3.74 15.65
C THR A 303 12.39 -4.13 14.40
N PHE A 304 12.51 -3.33 13.36
CA PHE A 304 12.03 -3.64 12.04
C PHE A 304 12.91 -4.74 11.41
N PHE A 305 12.34 -5.92 11.12
CA PHE A 305 13.01 -7.08 10.52
C PHE A 305 14.38 -7.47 11.14
N ASP A 306 14.48 -7.41 12.46
CA ASP A 306 15.72 -7.70 13.20
C ASP A 306 16.92 -6.79 12.85
N VAL A 307 16.67 -5.61 12.27
CA VAL A 307 17.70 -4.61 11.99
C VAL A 307 17.93 -3.74 13.23
N ALA A 308 19.10 -3.87 13.85
CA ALA A 308 19.43 -3.13 15.08
C ALA A 308 19.32 -1.60 14.93
N GLY A 309 19.62 -1.09 13.72
CA GLY A 309 19.55 0.32 13.37
C GLY A 309 18.12 0.88 13.24
N MET A 310 17.08 0.02 13.29
CA MET A 310 15.69 0.44 13.06
C MET A 310 14.77 0.04 14.24
N PRO A 311 14.89 0.70 15.41
CA PRO A 311 14.01 0.45 16.56
C PRO A 311 12.56 0.79 16.23
N GLN A 312 11.65 -0.15 16.53
CA GLN A 312 10.24 -0.02 16.21
C GLN A 312 9.52 0.80 17.27
N LEU A 313 8.70 1.75 16.82
CA LEU A 313 7.86 2.58 17.68
C LEU A 313 6.65 1.80 18.20
N ASN A 314 6.29 2.04 19.45
CA ASN A 314 5.03 1.59 20.03
C ASN A 314 3.92 2.58 19.65
N THR A 315 3.27 2.39 18.53
CA THR A 315 2.23 3.29 18.02
C THR A 315 0.93 3.24 18.85
N ASP A 316 0.79 2.31 19.79
CA ASP A 316 -0.31 2.28 20.75
C ASP A 316 -0.06 3.18 21.96
N GLU A 317 1.17 3.66 22.17
CA GLU A 317 1.49 4.68 23.17
C GLU A 317 0.93 6.04 22.73
N PRO A 318 0.05 6.68 23.54
CA PRO A 318 -0.57 7.96 23.16
C PRO A 318 0.41 9.07 22.82
N ALA A 319 1.56 9.13 23.51
CA ALA A 319 2.59 10.13 23.24
C ALA A 319 3.26 9.94 21.86
N VAL A 320 3.46 8.69 21.42
CA VAL A 320 3.96 8.35 20.07
C VAL A 320 2.93 8.76 19.02
N ARG A 321 1.65 8.44 19.25
CA ARG A 321 0.57 8.86 18.33
C ARG A 321 0.54 10.37 18.17
N THR A 322 0.55 11.11 19.29
CA THR A 322 0.55 12.57 19.26
C THR A 322 1.74 13.11 18.49
N PHE A 323 2.94 12.59 18.74
CA PHE A 323 4.17 13.01 18.07
C PHE A 323 4.07 12.79 16.55
N LEU A 324 3.72 11.60 16.09
CA LEU A 324 3.64 11.26 14.66
C LEU A 324 2.50 12.02 13.96
N CYS A 325 1.33 12.16 14.61
CA CYS A 325 0.24 12.97 14.08
C CYS A 325 0.65 14.46 13.94
N SER A 326 1.37 15.01 14.92
CA SER A 326 1.84 16.41 14.86
C SER A 326 2.84 16.60 13.72
N ALA A 327 3.73 15.63 13.46
CA ALA A 327 4.66 15.69 12.35
C ALA A 327 3.92 15.67 10.99
N ALA A 328 2.92 14.78 10.85
CA ALA A 328 2.11 14.72 9.63
C ALA A 328 1.30 16.02 9.42
N GLN A 329 0.67 16.54 10.47
CA GLN A 329 -0.06 17.80 10.44
C GLN A 329 0.84 18.98 10.06
N HIS A 330 2.08 19.02 10.56
CA HIS A 330 3.07 20.02 10.22
C HIS A 330 3.31 20.08 8.70
N TRP A 331 3.57 18.94 8.06
CA TRP A 331 3.85 18.90 6.63
C TRP A 331 2.62 19.11 5.75
N LEU A 332 1.44 18.69 6.19
CA LEU A 332 0.18 19.02 5.49
C LEU A 332 -0.11 20.52 5.53
N ALA A 333 0.10 21.17 6.68
CA ALA A 333 -0.03 22.62 6.81
C ALA A 333 1.03 23.37 5.97
N ALA A 334 2.22 22.78 5.80
CA ALA A 334 3.30 23.32 4.99
C ALA A 334 3.07 23.18 3.47
N GLY A 335 2.11 22.32 3.02
CA GLY A 335 1.76 22.20 1.61
C GLY A 335 1.75 20.78 1.04
N ALA A 336 2.14 19.75 1.79
CA ALA A 336 2.01 18.36 1.32
C ALA A 336 0.54 18.03 1.01
N ASP A 337 0.31 17.18 0.00
CA ASP A 337 -1.04 16.77 -0.41
C ASP A 337 -1.46 15.41 0.17
N GLY A 338 -0.59 14.78 0.92
CA GLY A 338 -0.84 13.50 1.57
C GLY A 338 0.43 12.70 1.78
N PHE A 339 0.25 11.43 2.10
CA PHE A 339 1.36 10.54 2.43
C PHE A 339 1.20 9.14 1.82
N ARG A 340 2.31 8.61 1.34
CA ARG A 340 2.51 7.17 1.28
C ARG A 340 3.05 6.74 2.65
N LEU A 341 2.43 5.75 3.25
CA LEU A 341 2.71 5.30 4.60
C LEU A 341 3.54 4.03 4.56
N ASP A 342 4.81 4.17 4.96
CA ASP A 342 5.79 3.09 4.95
C ASP A 342 5.38 1.97 5.90
N TYR A 343 5.54 0.71 5.44
CA TYR A 343 5.24 -0.49 6.21
C TYR A 343 3.98 -0.36 7.08
N ALA A 344 2.88 0.03 6.46
CA ALA A 344 1.63 0.29 7.17
C ALA A 344 1.06 -0.93 7.91
N ALA A 345 1.59 -2.12 7.68
CA ALA A 345 1.25 -3.33 8.41
C ALA A 345 1.81 -3.37 9.85
N GLY A 346 2.81 -2.54 10.17
CA GLY A 346 3.42 -2.51 11.50
C GLY A 346 2.60 -1.74 12.55
N PRO A 347 2.23 -0.46 12.31
CA PRO A 347 1.35 0.29 13.19
C PRO A 347 -0.06 -0.29 13.24
N SER A 348 -0.72 -0.15 14.42
CA SER A 348 -2.06 -0.69 14.64
C SER A 348 -3.14 0.03 13.81
N HIS A 349 -4.28 -0.63 13.60
CA HIS A 349 -5.46 0.01 12.99
C HIS A 349 -5.98 1.20 13.81
N VAL A 350 -5.82 1.15 15.13
CA VAL A 350 -6.13 2.27 16.02
C VAL A 350 -5.25 3.47 15.70
N PHE A 351 -3.94 3.25 15.54
CA PHE A 351 -3.01 4.31 15.15
C PHE A 351 -3.45 4.96 13.83
N TRP A 352 -3.72 4.16 12.80
CA TRP A 352 -4.12 4.69 11.50
C TRP A 352 -5.46 5.44 11.53
N SER A 353 -6.41 5.01 12.36
CA SER A 353 -7.67 5.73 12.57
C SER A 353 -7.43 7.12 13.18
N HIS A 354 -6.56 7.22 14.19
CA HIS A 354 -6.15 8.50 14.78
C HIS A 354 -5.37 9.37 13.78
N PHE A 355 -4.42 8.76 13.06
CA PHE A 355 -3.58 9.46 12.09
C PHE A 355 -4.41 10.06 10.97
N ARG A 356 -5.33 9.29 10.39
CA ARG A 356 -6.24 9.75 9.34
C ARG A 356 -7.10 10.90 9.83
N ALA A 357 -7.71 10.77 11.00
CA ALA A 357 -8.52 11.84 11.59
C ALA A 357 -7.71 13.13 11.81
N ALA A 358 -6.49 13.02 12.36
CA ALA A 358 -5.60 14.16 12.58
C ALA A 358 -5.18 14.85 11.28
N CYS A 359 -4.83 14.08 10.24
CA CYS A 359 -4.48 14.62 8.93
C CYS A 359 -5.65 15.37 8.28
N ARG A 360 -6.86 14.79 8.33
CA ARG A 360 -8.07 15.38 7.76
C ARG A 360 -8.54 16.66 8.46
N GLN A 361 -8.18 16.86 9.73
CA GLN A 361 -8.41 18.12 10.44
C GLN A 361 -7.62 19.29 9.84
N VAL A 362 -6.42 19.04 9.32
CA VAL A 362 -5.57 20.07 8.72
C VAL A 362 -5.85 20.23 7.23
N LYS A 363 -6.01 19.13 6.51
CA LYS A 363 -6.23 19.13 5.07
C LYS A 363 -7.29 18.09 4.71
N ALA A 364 -8.51 18.54 4.48
CA ALA A 364 -9.68 17.67 4.26
C ALA A 364 -9.55 16.80 3.00
N ASP A 365 -8.79 17.23 1.99
CA ASP A 365 -8.55 16.52 0.74
C ASP A 365 -7.15 15.85 0.68
N CYS A 366 -6.48 15.63 1.82
CA CYS A 366 -5.22 14.88 1.83
C CYS A 366 -5.47 13.41 1.49
N TRP A 367 -4.52 12.80 0.78
CA TRP A 367 -4.57 11.38 0.43
C TRP A 367 -3.60 10.55 1.25
N LEU A 368 -4.10 9.47 1.86
CA LEU A 368 -3.34 8.59 2.74
C LEU A 368 -3.43 7.15 2.24
N PHE A 369 -2.37 6.63 1.65
CA PHE A 369 -2.32 5.24 1.22
C PHE A 369 -1.11 4.50 1.79
N GLY A 370 -1.35 3.26 2.20
CA GLY A 370 -0.36 2.44 2.91
C GLY A 370 0.42 1.51 2.00
N GLU A 371 1.63 1.17 2.45
CA GLU A 371 2.31 -0.01 1.95
C GLU A 371 1.93 -1.21 2.81
N VAL A 372 1.16 -2.13 2.23
CA VAL A 372 0.81 -3.42 2.83
C VAL A 372 1.07 -4.50 1.79
N THR A 373 2.14 -5.26 1.99
CA THR A 373 2.58 -6.29 1.02
C THR A 373 1.66 -7.50 0.98
N ARG A 374 0.84 -7.69 2.02
CA ARG A 374 -0.22 -8.70 2.06
C ARG A 374 -1.45 -8.25 1.31
N THR A 375 -2.17 -9.20 0.76
CA THR A 375 -3.38 -8.98 -0.06
C THR A 375 -4.59 -9.68 0.55
N GLY A 376 -5.77 -9.49 -0.04
CA GLY A 376 -7.00 -10.16 0.36
C GLY A 376 -7.63 -9.59 1.62
N ALA A 377 -8.06 -10.48 2.52
CA ALA A 377 -8.88 -10.11 3.68
C ALA A 377 -8.18 -9.09 4.60
N LEU A 378 -6.88 -9.26 4.86
CA LEU A 378 -6.13 -8.32 5.70
C LEU A 378 -6.05 -6.93 5.07
N LEU A 379 -5.75 -6.82 3.77
CA LEU A 379 -5.71 -5.53 3.09
C LEU A 379 -7.07 -4.79 3.19
N ARG A 380 -8.16 -5.54 3.07
CA ARG A 380 -9.51 -5.00 3.19
C ARG A 380 -9.80 -4.37 4.55
N THR A 381 -9.14 -4.82 5.63
CA THR A 381 -9.35 -4.28 6.99
C THR A 381 -8.87 -2.83 7.16
N TYR A 382 -8.06 -2.33 6.23
CA TYR A 382 -7.63 -0.92 6.23
C TYR A 382 -8.72 0.05 5.70
N THR A 383 -9.84 -0.46 5.16
CA THR A 383 -10.98 0.37 4.78
C THR A 383 -11.46 1.21 5.97
N GLY A 384 -11.58 2.53 5.79
CA GLY A 384 -11.93 3.49 6.84
C GLY A 384 -10.78 3.85 7.79
N ARG A 385 -9.61 3.19 7.70
CA ARG A 385 -8.39 3.53 8.44
C ARG A 385 -7.42 4.32 7.56
N LEU A 386 -7.37 3.93 6.29
CA LEU A 386 -6.64 4.60 5.22
C LEU A 386 -7.56 4.80 4.02
N ASP A 387 -7.16 5.68 3.11
CA ASP A 387 -7.89 5.91 1.86
C ASP A 387 -7.56 4.84 0.80
N GLY A 388 -6.57 4.00 1.06
CA GLY A 388 -6.14 2.91 0.19
C GLY A 388 -4.80 2.30 0.58
N CYS A 389 -4.33 1.37 -0.25
CA CYS A 389 -3.00 0.75 -0.14
C CYS A 389 -2.47 0.41 -1.53
N LEU A 390 -1.13 0.31 -1.68
CA LEU A 390 -0.48 -0.14 -2.91
C LEU A 390 -1.00 -1.51 -3.38
N ASP A 391 -1.27 -1.65 -4.68
CA ASP A 391 -1.80 -2.90 -5.27
C ASP A 391 -0.70 -3.88 -5.64
N PHE A 392 -0.15 -4.57 -4.66
CA PHE A 392 0.83 -5.64 -4.88
C PHE A 392 0.25 -6.83 -5.66
N ALA A 393 -1.06 -7.06 -5.58
CA ALA A 393 -1.69 -8.14 -6.34
C ALA A 393 -1.68 -7.85 -7.84
N PHE A 394 -2.00 -6.61 -8.23
CA PHE A 394 -1.90 -6.15 -9.62
C PHE A 394 -0.45 -6.20 -10.11
N CYS A 395 0.49 -5.69 -9.32
CA CYS A 395 1.92 -5.71 -9.65
C CYS A 395 2.40 -7.13 -9.96
N ARG A 396 2.16 -8.08 -9.08
CA ARG A 396 2.53 -9.49 -9.28
C ARG A 396 1.87 -10.11 -10.50
N ALA A 397 0.59 -9.82 -10.72
CA ALA A 397 -0.15 -10.37 -11.84
C ALA A 397 0.41 -9.88 -13.18
N VAL A 398 0.71 -8.57 -13.32
CA VAL A 398 1.34 -8.00 -14.53
C VAL A 398 2.73 -8.60 -14.76
N ARG A 399 3.54 -8.73 -13.70
CA ARG A 399 4.88 -9.32 -13.77
C ARG A 399 4.83 -10.77 -14.26
N LYS A 400 3.93 -11.61 -13.70
CA LYS A 400 3.73 -12.99 -14.13
C LYS A 400 3.16 -13.13 -15.55
N LEU A 401 2.35 -12.17 -15.99
CA LEU A 401 1.77 -12.19 -17.32
C LEU A 401 2.76 -11.73 -18.41
N CYS A 402 3.55 -10.68 -18.12
CA CYS A 402 4.30 -9.96 -19.15
C CYS A 402 5.82 -10.19 -19.10
N ALA A 403 6.43 -10.49 -17.93
CA ALA A 403 7.89 -10.47 -17.82
C ALA A 403 8.58 -11.69 -18.47
N SER A 404 7.90 -12.82 -18.59
CA SER A 404 8.50 -14.06 -19.11
C SER A 404 7.80 -14.56 -20.38
N ALA A 405 8.58 -15.18 -21.29
CA ALA A 405 8.04 -15.88 -22.46
C ALA A 405 7.18 -17.09 -22.05
N ALA A 406 7.49 -17.71 -20.91
CA ALA A 406 6.72 -18.85 -20.37
C ALA A 406 5.34 -18.45 -19.83
N ARG A 407 5.10 -17.15 -19.65
CA ARG A 407 3.84 -16.61 -19.10
C ARG A 407 3.37 -17.42 -17.89
N GLU A 408 3.84 -17.10 -16.70
CA GLU A 408 3.44 -17.79 -15.46
C GLU A 408 1.97 -17.53 -15.09
N MET A 409 1.31 -16.61 -15.80
CA MET A 409 -0.10 -16.28 -15.68
C MET A 409 -0.73 -16.17 -17.07
N SER A 410 -1.91 -16.75 -17.26
CA SER A 410 -2.67 -16.58 -18.51
C SER A 410 -3.45 -15.27 -18.52
N PRO A 411 -3.78 -14.72 -19.72
CA PRO A 411 -4.67 -13.57 -19.85
C PRO A 411 -6.02 -13.75 -19.14
N SER A 412 -6.62 -14.93 -19.20
CA SER A 412 -7.89 -15.22 -18.53
C SER A 412 -7.78 -15.18 -17.02
N ARG A 413 -6.70 -15.72 -16.46
CA ARG A 413 -6.45 -15.67 -15.02
C ARG A 413 -6.23 -14.23 -14.54
N PHE A 414 -5.50 -13.42 -15.31
CA PHE A 414 -5.32 -11.99 -15.00
C PHE A 414 -6.65 -11.23 -15.05
N ALA A 415 -7.45 -11.40 -16.11
CA ALA A 415 -8.76 -10.77 -16.25
C ALA A 415 -9.70 -11.14 -15.09
N ASN A 416 -9.74 -12.43 -14.72
CA ASN A 416 -10.50 -12.92 -13.57
C ASN A 416 -10.05 -12.29 -12.26
N GLN A 417 -8.73 -12.22 -12.00
CA GLN A 417 -8.19 -11.61 -10.79
C GLN A 417 -8.53 -10.11 -10.73
N LEU A 418 -8.43 -9.40 -11.84
CA LEU A 418 -8.79 -7.98 -11.93
C LEU A 418 -10.26 -7.74 -11.58
N GLN A 419 -11.16 -8.55 -12.16
CA GLN A 419 -12.60 -8.47 -11.89
C GLN A 419 -12.93 -8.81 -10.44
N ALA A 420 -12.37 -9.91 -9.92
CA ALA A 420 -12.58 -10.33 -8.53
C ALA A 420 -12.07 -9.27 -7.53
N SER A 421 -10.90 -8.69 -7.80
CA SER A 421 -10.32 -7.63 -6.98
C SER A 421 -11.23 -6.38 -6.92
N ARG A 422 -11.77 -5.95 -8.07
CA ARG A 422 -12.71 -4.83 -8.14
C ARG A 422 -14.04 -5.10 -7.42
N ALA A 423 -14.49 -6.35 -7.39
CA ALA A 423 -15.71 -6.74 -6.63
C ALA A 423 -15.44 -6.89 -5.13
N PHE A 424 -14.22 -7.26 -4.74
CA PHE A 424 -13.85 -7.53 -3.35
C PHE A 424 -13.60 -6.25 -2.54
N PHE A 425 -12.99 -5.23 -3.15
CA PHE A 425 -12.71 -3.95 -2.50
C PHE A 425 -13.80 -2.92 -2.81
N ARG A 426 -14.04 -2.02 -1.86
CA ARG A 426 -14.91 -0.86 -2.09
C ARG A 426 -14.26 0.10 -3.09
N ARG A 427 -15.07 0.83 -3.85
CA ARG A 427 -14.58 1.81 -4.84
C ARG A 427 -13.85 3.01 -4.24
N ASP A 428 -14.14 3.35 -2.99
CA ASP A 428 -13.52 4.44 -2.24
C ASP A 428 -12.24 4.03 -1.52
N PHE A 429 -11.88 2.75 -1.50
CA PHE A 429 -10.58 2.24 -1.07
C PHE A 429 -9.66 2.10 -2.30
N LEU A 430 -8.90 3.17 -2.56
CA LEU A 430 -8.06 3.26 -3.76
C LEU A 430 -6.80 2.38 -3.63
N ARG A 431 -6.46 1.69 -4.72
CA ARG A 431 -5.29 0.82 -4.75
C ARG A 431 -4.34 1.27 -5.85
N PRO A 432 -3.38 2.19 -5.54
CA PRO A 432 -2.38 2.60 -6.51
C PRO A 432 -1.66 1.41 -7.12
N ALA A 433 -1.88 1.20 -8.44
CA ALA A 433 -1.29 0.12 -9.19
C ALA A 433 0.13 0.49 -9.65
N PHE A 434 1.04 -0.47 -9.70
CA PHE A 434 2.41 -0.28 -10.13
C PHE A 434 2.97 -1.57 -10.74
N ILE A 435 4.12 -1.51 -11.40
CA ILE A 435 4.79 -2.68 -11.99
C ILE A 435 6.18 -2.91 -11.40
N ASP A 436 6.79 -1.89 -10.86
CA ASP A 436 8.02 -1.92 -10.07
C ASP A 436 8.09 -0.72 -9.11
N ASN A 437 8.97 -0.82 -8.09
CA ASN A 437 9.30 0.23 -7.16
C ASN A 437 10.74 0.05 -6.63
N HIS A 438 11.12 0.84 -5.64
CA HIS A 438 12.45 0.83 -5.04
C HIS A 438 12.78 -0.44 -4.22
N ASP A 439 11.78 -1.29 -3.89
CA ASP A 439 11.95 -2.49 -3.04
C ASP A 439 11.90 -3.81 -3.80
N MET A 440 11.85 -3.76 -5.12
CA MET A 440 11.83 -4.96 -5.96
C MET A 440 12.69 -4.79 -7.20
N ASN A 441 12.92 -5.89 -7.93
CA ASN A 441 13.60 -5.83 -9.20
C ASN A 441 12.86 -4.93 -10.18
N ARG A 442 13.60 -4.13 -10.97
CA ARG A 442 12.99 -3.36 -12.05
C ARG A 442 12.31 -4.29 -13.06
N PHE A 443 11.14 -3.88 -13.54
CA PHE A 443 10.36 -4.68 -14.49
C PHE A 443 11.16 -5.00 -15.76
N LEU A 444 11.88 -4.05 -16.32
CA LEU A 444 12.63 -4.24 -17.55
C LEU A 444 13.71 -5.32 -17.39
N TRP A 445 14.44 -5.32 -16.27
CA TRP A 445 15.41 -6.38 -15.97
C TRP A 445 14.76 -7.76 -15.87
N LEU A 446 13.62 -7.85 -15.17
CA LEU A 446 12.87 -9.09 -15.04
C LEU A 446 12.38 -9.61 -16.41
N ALA A 447 12.07 -8.68 -17.34
CA ALA A 447 11.66 -8.97 -18.70
C ALA A 447 12.83 -9.30 -19.65
N GLY A 448 14.06 -9.46 -19.12
CA GLY A 448 15.26 -9.73 -19.93
C GLY A 448 15.62 -8.58 -20.87
N ASP A 449 15.39 -7.35 -20.43
CA ASP A 449 15.59 -6.10 -21.16
C ASP A 449 14.76 -5.98 -22.46
N ASP A 450 13.70 -6.79 -22.60
CA ASP A 450 12.75 -6.67 -23.72
C ASP A 450 11.77 -5.50 -23.50
N LYS A 451 12.03 -4.40 -24.17
CA LYS A 451 11.22 -3.18 -24.10
C LYS A 451 9.79 -3.34 -24.65
N ARG A 452 9.51 -4.37 -25.47
CA ARG A 452 8.14 -4.68 -25.92
C ARG A 452 7.30 -5.14 -24.74
N ARG A 453 7.87 -6.00 -23.85
CA ARG A 453 7.24 -6.47 -22.64
C ARG A 453 7.00 -5.34 -21.64
N LEU A 454 7.96 -4.41 -21.50
CA LEU A 454 7.78 -3.23 -20.67
C LEU A 454 6.65 -2.33 -21.20
N ARG A 455 6.58 -2.07 -22.51
CA ARG A 455 5.46 -1.31 -23.10
C ARG A 455 4.12 -1.98 -22.82
N LEU A 456 4.05 -3.29 -22.97
CA LEU A 456 2.83 -4.06 -22.70
C LEU A 456 2.40 -3.97 -21.23
N ALA A 457 3.36 -4.02 -20.29
CA ALA A 457 3.10 -3.86 -18.87
C ALA A 457 2.64 -2.42 -18.52
N LEU A 458 3.25 -1.39 -19.13
CA LEU A 458 2.80 -0.01 -19.00
C LEU A 458 1.40 0.19 -19.59
N ASP A 459 1.08 -0.48 -20.69
CA ASP A 459 -0.25 -0.45 -21.28
C ASP A 459 -1.31 -1.07 -20.35
N LEU A 460 -0.99 -2.16 -19.66
CA LEU A 460 -1.86 -2.72 -18.61
C LEU A 460 -1.98 -1.75 -17.42
N LEU A 461 -0.87 -1.17 -16.98
CA LEU A 461 -0.84 -0.24 -15.86
C LEU A 461 -1.75 0.97 -16.11
N PHE A 462 -1.58 1.67 -17.25
CA PHE A 462 -2.36 2.86 -17.55
C PHE A 462 -3.77 2.58 -18.06
N GLY A 463 -4.02 1.41 -18.65
CA GLY A 463 -5.33 1.01 -19.16
C GLY A 463 -6.26 0.41 -18.11
N LEU A 464 -5.71 -0.30 -17.14
CA LEU A 464 -6.50 -1.15 -16.21
C LEU A 464 -6.20 -0.90 -14.74
N GLY A 465 -5.03 -0.34 -14.38
CA GLY A 465 -4.63 -0.06 -13.01
C GLY A 465 -5.41 1.12 -12.39
N GLU A 466 -5.66 1.08 -11.09
CA GLU A 466 -6.18 2.22 -10.32
C GLU A 466 -5.02 3.16 -9.96
N ALA A 467 -5.22 4.48 -10.04
CA ALA A 467 -4.22 5.50 -9.67
C ALA A 467 -2.77 5.08 -9.97
N PRO A 468 -2.41 4.86 -11.27
CA PRO A 468 -1.14 4.22 -11.63
C PRO A 468 0.06 4.98 -11.09
N CYS A 469 1.01 4.23 -10.53
CA CYS A 469 2.26 4.72 -9.99
C CYS A 469 3.42 4.25 -10.85
N LEU A 470 4.17 5.20 -11.38
CA LEU A 470 5.35 5.00 -12.23
C LEU A 470 6.61 5.29 -11.42
N TYR A 471 7.48 4.32 -11.28
CA TYR A 471 8.77 4.49 -10.62
C TYR A 471 9.76 5.20 -11.55
N TYR A 472 10.51 6.18 -11.04
CA TYR A 472 11.44 6.99 -11.85
C TYR A 472 12.37 6.09 -12.68
N GLY A 473 12.58 6.47 -13.93
CA GLY A 473 13.44 5.76 -14.87
C GLY A 473 12.76 4.62 -15.63
N THR A 474 11.63 4.09 -15.16
CA THR A 474 10.88 3.05 -15.90
C THR A 474 10.39 3.58 -17.23
N GLU A 475 10.01 4.87 -17.30
CA GLU A 475 9.57 5.56 -18.53
C GLU A 475 10.66 5.74 -19.59
N VAL A 476 11.93 5.60 -19.20
CA VAL A 476 13.09 5.76 -20.09
C VAL A 476 13.89 4.47 -20.24
N GLY A 477 13.38 3.36 -19.72
CA GLY A 477 14.01 2.04 -19.86
C GLY A 477 15.20 1.82 -18.93
N LEU A 478 15.18 2.43 -17.74
CA LEU A 478 16.18 2.14 -16.70
C LEU A 478 15.98 0.69 -16.22
N SER A 479 17.02 -0.12 -16.35
CA SER A 479 17.09 -1.51 -15.90
C SER A 479 17.97 -1.63 -14.65
N GLN A 480 18.51 -2.80 -14.37
CA GLN A 480 19.49 -3.06 -13.32
C GLN A 480 20.48 -4.13 -13.78
N PRO A 481 21.74 -4.11 -13.28
CA PRO A 481 22.76 -5.04 -13.77
C PRO A 481 22.67 -6.44 -13.12
N ARG A 482 22.03 -6.56 -11.95
CA ARG A 482 21.99 -7.79 -11.15
C ARG A 482 20.66 -7.92 -10.42
N PRO A 483 20.25 -9.14 -9.98
CA PRO A 483 19.05 -9.34 -9.20
C PRO A 483 19.14 -8.59 -7.87
N LYS A 484 18.05 -7.93 -7.47
CA LYS A 484 17.88 -7.40 -6.12
C LYS A 484 17.79 -8.59 -5.16
N GLY A 485 18.67 -8.59 -4.14
CA GLY A 485 18.60 -9.49 -3.01
C GLY A 485 18.20 -8.73 -1.74
N PRO A 486 18.07 -9.40 -0.58
CA PRO A 486 17.64 -8.75 0.68
C PRO A 486 18.45 -7.51 1.08
N TRP A 487 19.69 -7.43 0.61
CA TRP A 487 20.63 -6.35 0.95
C TRP A 487 21.27 -5.71 -0.29
N ARG A 488 20.71 -5.94 -1.47
CA ARG A 488 21.23 -5.39 -2.73
C ARG A 488 20.29 -4.33 -3.27
N GLU A 489 20.79 -3.14 -3.42
CA GLU A 489 20.02 -1.95 -3.81
C GLU A 489 19.91 -1.77 -5.34
N GLU A 490 20.04 -2.85 -6.10
CA GLU A 490 20.21 -2.84 -7.57
C GLU A 490 19.09 -2.14 -8.36
N ALA A 491 17.86 -2.09 -7.81
CA ALA A 491 16.77 -1.36 -8.43
C ALA A 491 16.86 0.17 -8.24
N ARG A 492 17.80 0.64 -7.41
CA ARG A 492 17.95 2.03 -6.98
C ARG A 492 19.13 2.75 -7.64
N HIS A 493 19.47 2.36 -8.87
CA HIS A 493 20.47 3.11 -9.64
C HIS A 493 20.00 4.53 -9.96
N PRO A 494 20.94 5.49 -10.08
CA PRO A 494 20.61 6.87 -10.44
C PRO A 494 19.87 6.97 -11.77
N MET A 495 18.98 7.98 -11.86
CA MET A 495 18.25 8.33 -13.08
C MET A 495 19.21 8.68 -14.21
N VAL A 496 18.90 8.24 -15.41
CA VAL A 496 19.64 8.59 -16.62
C VAL A 496 18.97 9.79 -17.31
N TRP A 497 19.82 10.70 -17.84
CA TRP A 497 19.35 11.93 -18.47
C TRP A 497 19.92 12.10 -19.89
N GLY A 498 19.22 12.90 -20.70
CA GLY A 498 19.67 13.28 -22.04
C GLY A 498 19.73 12.09 -23.01
N ALA A 499 20.84 11.93 -23.70
CA ALA A 499 21.02 10.91 -24.75
C ALA A 499 20.97 9.46 -24.26
N ALA A 500 21.07 9.24 -22.95
CA ALA A 500 20.97 7.89 -22.35
C ALA A 500 19.51 7.42 -22.18
N GLN A 501 18.55 8.30 -22.39
CA GLN A 501 17.12 7.97 -22.29
C GLN A 501 16.59 7.31 -23.56
N ASP A 502 15.74 6.28 -23.39
CA ASP A 502 14.96 5.74 -24.51
C ASP A 502 13.80 6.68 -24.85
N VAL A 503 14.02 7.55 -25.85
CA VAL A 503 13.03 8.54 -26.28
C VAL A 503 11.75 7.89 -26.82
N SER A 504 11.86 6.70 -27.44
CA SER A 504 10.70 5.97 -27.97
C SER A 504 9.81 5.44 -26.86
N LEU A 505 10.42 4.91 -25.79
CA LEU A 505 9.69 4.44 -24.62
C LEU A 505 9.08 5.61 -23.83
N LEU A 506 9.84 6.70 -23.67
CA LEU A 506 9.35 7.93 -23.05
C LEU A 506 8.12 8.48 -23.78
N SER A 507 8.18 8.56 -25.13
CA SER A 507 7.05 9.01 -25.95
C SER A 507 5.83 8.09 -25.80
N HIS A 508 6.04 6.78 -25.77
CA HIS A 508 4.99 5.79 -25.53
C HIS A 508 4.33 6.03 -24.16
N THR A 509 5.11 6.17 -23.10
CA THR A 509 4.62 6.41 -21.73
C THR A 509 3.80 7.70 -21.65
N LYS A 510 4.31 8.80 -22.19
CA LYS A 510 3.59 10.09 -22.28
C LYS A 510 2.25 9.93 -23.00
N GLN A 511 2.23 9.20 -24.12
CA GLN A 511 1.00 8.96 -24.88
C GLN A 511 -0.04 8.20 -24.05
N ARG A 512 0.37 7.16 -23.29
CA ARG A 512 -0.54 6.37 -22.44
C ARG A 512 -1.10 7.19 -21.29
N ILE A 513 -0.26 7.99 -20.63
CA ILE A 513 -0.69 8.91 -19.58
C ILE A 513 -1.68 9.94 -20.13
N ARG A 514 -1.39 10.53 -21.30
CA ARG A 514 -2.29 11.50 -21.97
C ARG A 514 -3.65 10.88 -22.28
N LEU A 515 -3.68 9.69 -22.86
CA LEU A 515 -4.93 8.97 -23.13
C LEU A 515 -5.71 8.70 -21.85
N ARG A 516 -5.05 8.22 -20.80
CA ARG A 516 -5.72 7.97 -19.52
C ARG A 516 -6.38 9.24 -18.95
N ARG A 517 -5.69 10.37 -19.02
CA ARG A 517 -6.21 11.66 -18.52
C ARG A 517 -7.33 12.23 -19.39
N ALA A 518 -7.31 11.94 -20.68
CA ALA A 518 -8.34 12.40 -21.62
C ALA A 518 -9.62 11.55 -21.57
N HIS A 519 -9.54 10.31 -21.08
CA HIS A 519 -10.63 9.34 -21.16
C HIS A 519 -11.06 8.87 -19.76
N PRO A 520 -12.16 9.39 -19.19
CA PRO A 520 -12.72 8.96 -17.90
C PRO A 520 -13.00 7.46 -17.84
N ALA A 521 -13.31 6.83 -18.97
CA ALA A 521 -13.47 5.38 -19.06
C ALA A 521 -12.22 4.62 -18.58
N LEU A 522 -11.01 5.14 -18.79
CA LEU A 522 -9.76 4.51 -18.31
C LEU A 522 -9.55 4.70 -16.81
N VAL A 523 -10.16 5.71 -16.20
CA VAL A 523 -10.05 6.01 -14.77
C VAL A 523 -11.01 5.13 -13.97
N ASP A 524 -12.31 5.31 -14.15
CA ASP A 524 -13.36 4.66 -13.33
C ASP A 524 -14.35 3.81 -14.14
N GLY A 525 -14.10 3.61 -15.45
CA GLY A 525 -14.98 2.85 -16.31
C GLY A 525 -15.06 1.36 -15.97
N GLU A 526 -16.17 0.76 -16.35
CA GLU A 526 -16.37 -0.69 -16.34
C GLU A 526 -15.35 -1.39 -17.24
N VAL A 527 -14.96 -2.61 -16.88
CA VAL A 527 -14.07 -3.47 -17.68
C VAL A 527 -14.93 -4.56 -18.32
N ILE A 528 -15.07 -4.52 -19.63
CA ILE A 528 -15.91 -5.47 -20.39
C ILE A 528 -15.00 -6.27 -21.33
N THR A 529 -14.88 -7.56 -21.10
CA THR A 529 -14.11 -8.45 -21.96
C THR A 529 -14.96 -8.91 -23.15
N HIS A 530 -14.47 -8.67 -24.39
CA HIS A 530 -15.10 -9.09 -25.62
C HIS A 530 -14.46 -10.35 -26.21
N VAL A 531 -13.13 -10.45 -26.19
CA VAL A 531 -12.37 -11.62 -26.63
C VAL A 531 -11.31 -11.91 -25.58
N LEU A 532 -11.16 -13.17 -25.22
CA LEU A 532 -10.16 -13.62 -24.28
C LEU A 532 -9.75 -15.04 -24.65
N ASP A 533 -8.56 -15.16 -25.21
CA ASP A 533 -8.04 -16.41 -25.74
C ASP A 533 -6.62 -16.65 -25.22
N ASP A 534 -6.48 -17.60 -24.33
CA ASP A 534 -5.22 -17.95 -23.70
C ASP A 534 -4.24 -18.64 -24.65
N GLU A 535 -4.75 -19.38 -25.65
CA GLU A 535 -3.94 -20.11 -26.63
C GLU A 535 -3.26 -19.12 -27.60
N SER A 536 -4.02 -18.21 -28.19
CA SER A 536 -3.46 -17.16 -29.05
C SER A 536 -2.77 -16.05 -28.26
N GLY A 537 -3.07 -15.91 -26.97
CA GLY A 537 -2.59 -14.84 -26.11
C GLY A 537 -3.23 -13.48 -26.43
N VAL A 538 -4.47 -13.46 -26.92
CA VAL A 538 -5.18 -12.23 -27.28
C VAL A 538 -6.24 -11.89 -26.24
N TRP A 539 -6.27 -10.62 -25.83
CA TRP A 539 -7.32 -10.07 -24.98
C TRP A 539 -7.84 -8.76 -25.57
N LEU A 540 -9.13 -8.72 -25.84
CA LEU A 540 -9.86 -7.53 -26.29
C LEU A 540 -10.81 -7.08 -25.19
N VAL A 541 -10.55 -5.93 -24.62
CA VAL A 541 -11.28 -5.39 -23.47
C VAL A 541 -11.74 -3.97 -23.75
N GLU A 542 -12.96 -3.67 -23.38
CA GLU A 542 -13.54 -2.33 -23.42
C GLU A 542 -13.49 -1.72 -22.01
N ARG A 543 -13.08 -0.46 -21.94
CA ARG A 543 -13.32 0.42 -20.79
C ARG A 543 -14.47 1.33 -21.15
N ARG A 544 -15.51 1.37 -20.28
CA ARG A 544 -16.74 2.12 -20.55
C ARG A 544 -17.21 2.89 -19.32
N SER A 545 -17.42 4.19 -19.49
CA SER A 545 -18.16 5.05 -18.56
C SER A 545 -19.48 5.50 -19.22
N ALA A 546 -20.21 6.42 -18.58
CA ALA A 546 -21.49 6.91 -19.11
C ALA A 546 -21.34 7.54 -20.51
N ASP A 547 -20.30 8.36 -20.70
CA ASP A 547 -20.12 9.20 -21.89
C ASP A 547 -18.81 8.93 -22.65
N ASP A 548 -18.06 7.90 -22.25
CA ASP A 548 -16.75 7.61 -22.85
C ASP A 548 -16.47 6.11 -22.96
N ARG A 549 -15.85 5.71 -24.06
CA ARG A 549 -15.55 4.31 -24.37
C ARG A 549 -14.18 4.17 -25.02
N MET A 550 -13.39 3.24 -24.51
CA MET A 550 -12.07 2.88 -25.04
C MET A 550 -11.99 1.37 -25.27
N LEU A 551 -11.51 0.95 -26.43
CA LEU A 551 -11.22 -0.45 -26.72
C LEU A 551 -9.71 -0.69 -26.65
N LEU A 552 -9.29 -1.61 -25.81
CA LEU A 552 -7.91 -2.00 -25.60
C LEU A 552 -7.72 -3.43 -26.11
N ALA A 553 -6.84 -3.61 -27.09
CA ALA A 553 -6.51 -4.90 -27.64
C ALA A 553 -5.07 -5.27 -27.27
N PHE A 554 -4.87 -6.40 -26.62
CA PHE A 554 -3.57 -6.89 -26.16
C PHE A 554 -3.17 -8.17 -26.87
N ASN A 555 -1.91 -8.28 -27.27
CA ASN A 555 -1.28 -9.49 -27.76
C ASN A 555 -0.09 -9.86 -26.87
N PHE A 556 -0.25 -10.89 -26.06
CA PHE A 556 0.79 -11.41 -25.16
C PHE A 556 1.69 -12.47 -25.80
N SER A 557 1.49 -12.75 -27.11
CA SER A 557 2.27 -13.77 -27.84
C SER A 557 3.43 -13.16 -28.63
N GLU A 558 4.40 -14.02 -28.98
CA GLU A 558 5.53 -13.65 -29.87
C GLU A 558 5.15 -13.71 -31.37
N GLN A 559 3.88 -13.84 -31.68
CA GLN A 559 3.36 -13.90 -33.05
C GLN A 559 2.43 -12.74 -33.34
N GLN A 560 2.38 -12.30 -34.58
CA GLN A 560 1.37 -11.36 -35.04
C GLN A 560 -0.02 -11.97 -34.91
N ARG A 561 -0.97 -11.19 -34.46
CA ARG A 561 -2.36 -11.60 -34.24
C ARG A 561 -3.34 -10.64 -34.90
N THR A 562 -4.54 -11.14 -35.17
CA THR A 562 -5.65 -10.32 -35.63
C THR A 562 -6.90 -10.64 -34.84
N VAL A 563 -7.70 -9.62 -34.53
CA VAL A 563 -8.98 -9.80 -33.83
C VAL A 563 -10.03 -8.87 -34.43
N ALA A 564 -11.26 -9.37 -34.54
CA ALA A 564 -12.38 -8.55 -34.97
C ALA A 564 -12.85 -7.63 -33.82
N PRO A 565 -13.11 -6.33 -34.07
CA PRO A 565 -13.76 -5.49 -33.09
C PRO A 565 -15.19 -5.96 -32.80
N PRO A 566 -15.77 -5.66 -31.63
CA PRO A 566 -17.17 -5.99 -31.34
C PRO A 566 -18.13 -5.30 -32.32
N SER A 567 -19.27 -5.93 -32.64
CA SER A 567 -20.22 -5.43 -33.65
C SER A 567 -20.68 -3.98 -33.40
N GLY A 568 -21.02 -3.63 -32.14
CA GLY A 568 -21.42 -2.27 -31.78
C GLY A 568 -20.30 -1.21 -31.88
N TRP A 569 -19.02 -1.62 -32.05
CA TRP A 569 -17.91 -0.71 -32.33
C TRP A 569 -17.76 -0.38 -33.81
N VAL A 570 -18.08 -1.33 -34.67
CA VAL A 570 -18.00 -1.17 -36.13
C VAL A 570 -19.05 -0.13 -36.64
N GLU A 571 -20.24 -0.13 -36.00
CA GLU A 571 -21.35 0.77 -36.38
C GLU A 571 -21.13 2.22 -35.92
N SER A 572 -20.42 2.43 -34.80
CA SER A 572 -20.17 3.76 -34.22
C SER A 572 -18.90 4.43 -34.76
N MET A 573 -18.02 3.72 -35.45
CA MET A 573 -16.81 4.28 -36.03
C MET A 573 -17.12 4.99 -37.35
N ARG A 574 -16.91 6.28 -37.41
CA ARG A 574 -16.99 7.07 -38.66
C ARG A 574 -15.94 6.67 -39.72
N ALA A 575 -15.00 5.80 -39.36
CA ALA A 575 -14.03 5.22 -40.27
C ALA A 575 -14.52 3.87 -40.82
N PRO A 576 -14.88 3.75 -42.10
CA PRO A 576 -15.55 2.57 -42.68
C PRO A 576 -14.69 1.32 -42.82
N ARG A 577 -13.52 1.20 -42.21
CA ARG A 577 -12.52 0.16 -42.53
C ARG A 577 -11.87 -0.59 -41.38
N LEU A 578 -12.26 -0.42 -40.13
CA LEU A 578 -11.66 -1.28 -39.05
C LEU A 578 -12.45 -2.61 -38.94
N ARG A 579 -12.38 -3.44 -39.98
CA ARG A 579 -12.94 -4.81 -39.92
C ARG A 579 -12.05 -5.77 -39.11
N THR A 580 -10.80 -5.38 -38.88
CA THR A 580 -9.80 -6.22 -38.22
C THR A 580 -8.78 -5.36 -37.49
N ILE A 581 -8.48 -5.68 -36.25
CA ILE A 581 -7.42 -5.09 -35.44
C ILE A 581 -6.18 -5.98 -35.60
N HIS A 582 -5.12 -5.41 -36.18
CA HIS A 582 -3.81 -6.07 -36.28
C HIS A 582 -2.98 -5.75 -35.06
N LEU A 583 -2.38 -6.76 -34.46
CA LEU A 583 -1.56 -6.68 -33.27
C LEU A 583 -0.19 -7.29 -33.53
N GLU A 584 0.85 -6.48 -33.42
CA GLU A 584 2.22 -6.95 -33.49
C GLU A 584 2.55 -7.86 -32.28
N PRO A 585 3.61 -8.66 -32.34
CA PRO A 585 4.06 -9.46 -31.20
C PRO A 585 4.30 -8.61 -29.96
N LEU A 586 3.82 -9.06 -28.79
CA LEU A 586 4.01 -8.39 -27.50
C LEU A 586 3.62 -6.90 -27.56
N SER A 587 2.41 -6.62 -28.03
CA SER A 587 1.94 -5.24 -28.23
C SER A 587 0.51 -5.03 -27.76
N SER A 588 0.12 -3.79 -27.64
CA SER A 588 -1.28 -3.40 -27.50
C SER A 588 -1.69 -2.35 -28.54
N ARG A 589 -2.97 -2.27 -28.79
CA ARG A 589 -3.58 -1.20 -29.58
C ARG A 589 -4.79 -0.63 -28.84
N TRP A 590 -4.80 0.69 -28.69
CA TRP A 590 -5.87 1.42 -28.03
C TRP A 590 -6.67 2.21 -29.08
N ILE A 591 -7.97 2.08 -29.03
CA ILE A 591 -8.89 2.63 -29.99
C ILE A 591 -9.92 3.47 -29.26
N VAL A 592 -10.01 4.74 -29.66
CA VAL A 592 -10.98 5.72 -29.18
C VAL A 592 -12.19 5.66 -30.10
N LEU A 593 -13.41 5.72 -29.55
CA LEU A 593 -14.61 6.06 -30.31
C LEU A 593 -14.67 7.60 -30.42
N GLU A 594 -14.58 8.11 -31.63
CA GLU A 594 -14.81 9.52 -31.95
C GLU A 594 -16.31 9.83 -32.05
#